data_d3aeedb70b9c0481e1f7de93d59d24dc
#
_entry.id   d3aeedb70b9c0481e1f7de93d59d24dc
#
_cell.length_a   1.000
_cell.length_b   1.000
_cell.length_c   1.000
_cell.angle_alpha   90.00
_cell.angle_beta   90.00
_cell.angle_gamma   90.00
#
_symmetry.space_group_name_H-M   'P 1'
#
loop_
_entity.id
_entity.type
_entity.pdbx_description
1 polymer ?
#
loop_
_entity_poly.entity_id
_entity_poly.type
_entity_poly.pdbx_seq_one_letter_code
_entity_poly.pdbx_strand_id
1 'polypeptide(L)'
;MRKLMMAASFALPLLGGGAMAQETLKIGYIDPLSGGGASIGEVGLKTFQFLADEANAKGGILGKKVEIVPLDNKTNPQESLIQAQKAIDSGVRYITQGNGSSVAGALSDFVTKYNERNPGKEVLFFNYAAVDPVLTNAKCSFWHFRWDANSDIKMEALTNYMKKTPSIKNVYLINQDY
;
A
#
# COMPACT_ATOMS: atom_id res chain seq x y z
N MET A 1 -8.28 17.80 80.00
CA MET A 1 -7.40 16.99 79.13
C MET A 1 -8.09 16.86 77.74
N ARG A 2 -7.71 17.68 76.77
CA ARG A 2 -8.29 17.70 75.39
C ARG A 2 -7.40 16.86 74.50
N LYS A 3 -7.91 15.75 73.96
CA LYS A 3 -7.21 14.90 72.99
C LYS A 3 -7.39 15.52 71.60
N LEU A 4 -6.27 15.99 71.00
CA LEU A 4 -6.20 16.38 69.60
C LEU A 4 -6.15 15.08 68.73
N MET A 5 -7.15 14.87 67.87
CA MET A 5 -7.06 13.86 66.80
C MET A 5 -6.45 14.53 65.55
N MET A 6 -5.26 14.12 65.18
CA MET A 6 -4.63 14.42 63.90
C MET A 6 -5.23 13.52 62.83
N ALA A 7 -5.97 14.10 61.89
CA ALA A 7 -6.42 13.45 60.67
C ALA A 7 -5.29 13.51 59.62
N ALA A 8 -4.67 12.38 59.33
CA ALA A 8 -3.69 12.27 58.22
C ALA A 8 -4.45 12.13 56.90
N SER A 9 -4.47 13.20 56.10
CA SER A 9 -4.96 13.17 54.73
C SER A 9 -3.95 12.47 53.80
N PHE A 10 -4.26 11.26 53.36
CA PHE A 10 -3.52 10.56 52.34
C PHE A 10 -3.92 11.15 50.96
N ALA A 11 -3.05 11.96 50.39
CA ALA A 11 -3.20 12.40 48.98
C ALA A 11 -2.71 11.28 48.08
N LEU A 12 -3.61 10.59 47.40
CA LEU A 12 -3.25 9.69 46.26
C LEU A 12 -2.71 10.52 45.11
N PRO A 13 -1.52 10.27 44.58
CA PRO A 13 -1.11 10.86 43.32
C PRO A 13 -1.94 10.23 42.20
N LEU A 14 -2.78 11.04 41.54
CA LEU A 14 -3.36 10.71 40.24
C LEU A 14 -2.22 10.62 39.23
N LEU A 15 -1.71 9.42 38.99
CA LEU A 15 -0.88 9.10 37.82
C LEU A 15 -1.76 9.29 36.59
N GLY A 16 -1.81 10.50 36.08
CA GLY A 16 -2.35 10.82 34.77
C GLY A 16 -1.49 10.11 33.72
N GLY A 17 -1.84 8.86 33.40
CA GLY A 17 -1.31 8.18 32.23
C GLY A 17 -1.75 8.96 31.01
N GLY A 18 -0.87 9.85 30.50
CA GLY A 18 -1.07 10.45 29.18
C GLY A 18 -1.28 9.32 28.19
N ALA A 19 -2.47 9.21 27.63
CA ALA A 19 -2.71 8.34 26.49
C ALA A 19 -1.79 8.84 25.37
N MET A 20 -0.62 8.20 25.23
CA MET A 20 0.22 8.38 24.05
C MET A 20 -0.65 8.03 22.86
N ALA A 21 -0.97 9.00 22.02
CA ALA A 21 -1.68 8.75 20.78
C ALA A 21 -0.88 7.67 20.03
N GLN A 22 -1.48 6.51 19.84
CA GLN A 22 -0.83 5.41 19.13
C GLN A 22 -0.50 5.89 17.73
N GLU A 23 0.80 5.94 17.38
CA GLU A 23 1.21 6.32 16.04
C GLU A 23 0.53 5.41 15.00
N THR A 24 0.04 6.01 13.93
CA THR A 24 -0.63 5.30 12.85
C THR A 24 0.32 5.11 11.67
N LEU A 25 0.46 3.87 11.21
CA LEU A 25 1.16 3.54 9.98
C LEU A 25 0.18 3.67 8.83
N LYS A 26 0.33 4.75 8.04
CA LYS A 26 -0.54 5.02 6.89
C LYS A 26 0.01 4.39 5.62
N ILE A 27 -0.84 3.67 4.90
CA ILE A 27 -0.56 3.10 3.57
C ILE A 27 -1.48 3.78 2.55
N GLY A 28 -0.92 4.50 1.60
CA GLY A 28 -1.66 5.12 0.50
C GLY A 28 -2.01 4.08 -0.55
N TYR A 29 -3.28 3.78 -0.72
CA TYR A 29 -3.80 2.90 -1.76
C TYR A 29 -4.20 3.75 -2.97
N ILE A 30 -3.38 3.72 -4.04
CA ILE A 30 -3.54 4.56 -5.24
C ILE A 30 -3.96 3.68 -6.41
N ASP A 31 -5.26 3.47 -6.58
CA ASP A 31 -5.84 2.64 -7.64
C ASP A 31 -7.17 3.23 -8.13
N PRO A 32 -7.73 2.75 -9.25
CA PRO A 32 -8.99 3.29 -9.76
C PRO A 32 -10.14 2.95 -8.80
N LEU A 33 -10.73 3.98 -8.21
CA LEU A 33 -11.93 3.87 -7.38
C LEU A 33 -13.16 4.47 -8.08
N SER A 34 -12.97 4.96 -9.32
CA SER A 34 -14.04 5.42 -10.20
C SER A 34 -13.75 5.06 -11.65
N GLY A 35 -14.77 5.19 -12.52
CA GLY A 35 -14.66 4.86 -13.94
C GLY A 35 -14.60 3.37 -14.24
N GLY A 36 -14.06 3.00 -15.40
CA GLY A 36 -14.05 1.61 -15.90
C GLY A 36 -13.23 0.63 -15.06
N GLY A 37 -12.26 1.10 -14.31
CA GLY A 37 -11.42 0.27 -13.43
C GLY A 37 -11.94 0.13 -11.99
N ALA A 38 -13.02 0.82 -11.64
CA ALA A 38 -13.51 0.93 -10.26
C ALA A 38 -13.75 -0.42 -9.58
N SER A 39 -14.37 -1.37 -10.28
CA SER A 39 -14.70 -2.68 -9.72
C SER A 39 -13.45 -3.46 -9.25
N ILE A 40 -12.33 -3.33 -9.97
CA ILE A 40 -11.07 -3.97 -9.61
C ILE A 40 -10.42 -3.23 -8.45
N GLY A 41 -10.35 -1.90 -8.53
CA GLY A 41 -9.76 -1.07 -7.48
C GLY A 41 -10.50 -1.15 -6.15
N GLU A 42 -11.84 -1.17 -6.17
CA GLU A 42 -12.65 -1.33 -4.95
C GLU A 42 -12.46 -2.69 -4.27
N VAL A 43 -12.36 -3.77 -5.04
CA VAL A 43 -12.08 -5.11 -4.48
C VAL A 43 -10.71 -5.11 -3.82
N GLY A 44 -9.69 -4.55 -4.49
CA GLY A 44 -8.36 -4.38 -3.91
C GLY A 44 -8.40 -3.56 -2.62
N LEU A 45 -9.06 -2.41 -2.61
CA LEU A 45 -9.20 -1.56 -1.43
C LEU A 45 -9.81 -2.31 -0.24
N LYS A 46 -10.92 -3.01 -0.47
CA LYS A 46 -11.59 -3.81 0.58
C LYS A 46 -10.68 -4.92 1.13
N THR A 47 -9.88 -5.54 0.26
CA THR A 47 -8.91 -6.55 0.67
C THR A 47 -7.83 -5.96 1.57
N PHE A 48 -7.24 -4.81 1.19
CA PHE A 48 -6.25 -4.13 2.03
C PHE A 48 -6.85 -3.65 3.35
N GLN A 49 -8.08 -3.13 3.36
CA GLN A 49 -8.78 -2.71 4.58
C GLN A 49 -9.02 -3.90 5.51
N PHE A 50 -9.51 -5.02 4.98
CA PHE A 50 -9.71 -6.24 5.75
C PHE A 50 -8.40 -6.74 6.41
N LEU A 51 -7.30 -6.77 5.65
CA LEU A 51 -5.99 -7.17 6.19
C LEU A 51 -5.46 -6.19 7.23
N ALA A 52 -5.71 -4.89 7.05
CA ALA A 52 -5.37 -3.88 8.04
C ALA A 52 -6.15 -4.06 9.34
N ASP A 53 -7.45 -4.36 9.25
CA ASP A 53 -8.30 -4.64 10.41
C ASP A 53 -7.84 -5.91 11.14
N GLU A 54 -7.47 -6.97 10.42
CA GLU A 54 -6.89 -8.17 11.02
C GLU A 54 -5.55 -7.89 11.73
N ALA A 55 -4.69 -7.09 11.11
CA ALA A 55 -3.42 -6.69 11.72
C ALA A 55 -3.66 -5.86 12.99
N ASN A 56 -4.62 -4.93 12.93
CA ASN A 56 -4.99 -4.06 14.05
C ASN A 56 -5.59 -4.85 15.22
N ALA A 57 -6.40 -5.88 14.95
CA ALA A 57 -6.95 -6.76 15.97
C ALA A 57 -5.85 -7.56 16.70
N LYS A 58 -4.69 -7.75 16.07
CA LYS A 58 -3.50 -8.41 16.65
C LYS A 58 -2.49 -7.43 17.26
N GLY A 59 -2.85 -6.15 17.42
CA GLY A 59 -2.00 -5.11 18.01
C GLY A 59 -1.24 -4.24 16.99
N GLY A 60 -1.59 -4.34 15.71
CA GLY A 60 -1.00 -3.54 14.64
C GLY A 60 0.37 -4.04 14.18
N ILE A 61 1.07 -3.22 13.43
CA ILE A 61 2.43 -3.49 12.96
C ILE A 61 3.42 -2.71 13.82
N LEU A 62 4.32 -3.39 14.50
CA LEU A 62 5.27 -2.80 15.46
C LEU A 62 4.57 -1.92 16.53
N GLY A 63 3.38 -2.35 16.98
CA GLY A 63 2.57 -1.60 17.93
C GLY A 63 1.84 -0.38 17.36
N LYS A 64 1.95 -0.13 16.05
CA LYS A 64 1.26 0.98 15.37
C LYS A 64 0.00 0.49 14.68
N LYS A 65 -1.08 1.26 14.78
CA LYS A 65 -2.31 0.99 14.03
C LYS A 65 -2.05 1.17 12.52
N VAL A 66 -2.53 0.25 11.70
CA VAL A 66 -2.50 0.36 10.23
C VAL A 66 -3.74 1.06 9.73
N GLU A 67 -3.57 2.05 8.85
CA GLU A 67 -4.64 2.78 8.18
C GLU A 67 -4.42 2.74 6.67
N ILE A 68 -5.43 2.32 5.92
CA ILE A 68 -5.43 2.39 4.46
C ILE A 68 -6.07 3.71 4.02
N VAL A 69 -5.32 4.53 3.32
CA VAL A 69 -5.75 5.82 2.78
C VAL A 69 -6.12 5.63 1.31
N PRO A 70 -7.43 5.62 0.95
CA PRO A 70 -7.85 5.42 -0.43
C PRO A 70 -7.65 6.68 -1.26
N LEU A 71 -7.10 6.50 -2.48
CA LEU A 71 -6.75 7.58 -3.40
C LEU A 71 -7.09 7.14 -4.83
N ASP A 72 -8.11 7.75 -5.41
CA ASP A 72 -8.57 7.43 -6.76
C ASP A 72 -7.65 8.00 -7.83
N ASN A 73 -7.03 7.14 -8.61
CA ASN A 73 -6.17 7.54 -9.73
C ASN A 73 -6.84 7.47 -11.09
N LYS A 74 -8.06 6.95 -11.19
CA LYS A 74 -8.84 6.80 -12.44
C LYS A 74 -8.10 6.06 -13.54
N THR A 75 -7.18 5.17 -13.20
CA THR A 75 -6.25 4.48 -14.13
C THR A 75 -5.36 5.46 -14.92
N ASN A 76 -5.15 6.66 -14.42
CA ASN A 76 -4.41 7.72 -15.12
C ASN A 76 -3.05 7.98 -14.44
N PRO A 77 -1.91 7.91 -15.19
CA PRO A 77 -0.58 8.16 -14.62
C PRO A 77 -0.43 9.55 -14.00
N GLN A 78 -0.93 10.61 -14.64
CA GLN A 78 -0.82 11.99 -14.14
C GLN A 78 -1.63 12.17 -12.85
N GLU A 79 -2.86 11.66 -12.82
CA GLU A 79 -3.68 11.68 -11.61
C GLU A 79 -2.98 10.90 -10.47
N SER A 80 -2.34 9.79 -10.79
CA SER A 80 -1.59 9.00 -9.81
C SER A 80 -0.46 9.78 -9.15
N LEU A 81 0.25 10.64 -9.90
CA LEU A 81 1.28 11.51 -9.34
C LEU A 81 0.70 12.56 -8.39
N ILE A 82 -0.45 13.15 -8.75
CA ILE A 82 -1.16 14.10 -7.89
C ILE A 82 -1.58 13.43 -6.59
N GLN A 83 -2.16 12.24 -6.68
CA GLN A 83 -2.59 11.49 -5.50
C GLN A 83 -1.41 11.02 -4.65
N ALA A 84 -0.28 10.64 -5.25
CA ALA A 84 0.93 10.28 -4.53
C ALA A 84 1.50 11.48 -3.75
N GLN A 85 1.58 12.66 -4.37
CA GLN A 85 2.02 13.87 -3.67
C GLN A 85 1.10 14.20 -2.49
N LYS A 86 -0.22 14.17 -2.70
CA LYS A 86 -1.21 14.39 -1.66
C LYS A 86 -1.07 13.39 -0.50
N ALA A 87 -0.81 12.11 -0.81
CA ALA A 87 -0.56 11.09 0.19
C ALA A 87 0.67 11.43 1.05
N ILE A 88 1.77 11.77 0.39
CA ILE A 88 3.04 12.11 1.05
C ILE A 88 2.89 13.34 1.95
N ASP A 89 2.19 14.37 1.48
CA ASP A 89 1.92 15.60 2.24
C ASP A 89 1.07 15.32 3.49
N SER A 90 0.22 14.28 3.45
CA SER A 90 -0.56 13.81 4.61
C SER A 90 0.19 12.85 5.55
N GLY A 91 1.49 12.64 5.29
CA GLY A 91 2.36 11.81 6.13
C GLY A 91 2.46 10.35 5.72
N VAL A 92 1.89 9.94 4.57
CA VAL A 92 2.06 8.60 4.02
C VAL A 92 3.53 8.40 3.59
N ARG A 93 4.08 7.22 3.94
CA ARG A 93 5.43 6.79 3.52
C ARG A 93 5.43 5.45 2.80
N TYR A 94 4.29 4.80 2.71
CA TYR A 94 4.09 3.52 2.06
C TYR A 94 2.96 3.67 1.04
N ILE A 95 3.28 3.55 -0.25
CA ILE A 95 2.31 3.64 -1.35
C ILE A 95 2.12 2.25 -1.92
N THR A 96 0.87 1.84 -2.15
CA THR A 96 0.56 0.61 -2.88
C THR A 96 -0.31 0.90 -4.09
N GLN A 97 -0.05 0.18 -5.20
CA GLN A 97 -0.78 0.28 -6.46
C GLN A 97 -0.62 -1.03 -7.25
N GLY A 98 -1.62 -1.42 -8.03
CA GLY A 98 -1.56 -2.65 -8.82
C GLY A 98 -2.16 -2.53 -10.21
N ASN A 99 -3.08 -1.65 -10.45
CA ASN A 99 -3.81 -1.57 -11.71
C ASN A 99 -3.16 -0.62 -12.72
N GLY A 100 -2.59 -1.20 -13.78
CA GLY A 100 -1.95 -0.48 -14.88
C GLY A 100 -0.43 -0.32 -14.73
N SER A 101 0.33 -0.95 -15.64
CA SER A 101 1.79 -0.90 -15.62
C SER A 101 2.35 0.50 -15.96
N SER A 102 1.66 1.28 -16.77
CA SER A 102 2.00 2.68 -17.04
C SER A 102 1.91 3.56 -15.79
N VAL A 103 0.88 3.32 -14.95
CA VAL A 103 0.73 3.96 -13.64
C VAL A 103 1.87 3.56 -12.71
N ALA A 104 2.16 2.26 -12.62
CA ALA A 104 3.26 1.75 -11.79
C ALA A 104 4.61 2.35 -12.19
N GLY A 105 4.90 2.47 -13.49
CA GLY A 105 6.11 3.12 -14.01
C GLY A 105 6.20 4.58 -13.58
N ALA A 106 5.12 5.34 -13.74
CA ALA A 106 5.08 6.73 -13.34
C ALA A 106 5.29 6.92 -11.82
N LEU A 107 4.66 6.08 -11.00
CA LEU A 107 4.83 6.11 -9.54
C LEU A 107 6.25 5.71 -9.12
N SER A 108 6.84 4.70 -9.76
CA SER A 108 8.22 4.28 -9.49
C SER A 108 9.22 5.40 -9.76
N ASP A 109 9.09 6.07 -10.91
CA ASP A 109 9.93 7.22 -11.27
C ASP A 109 9.72 8.41 -10.32
N PHE A 110 8.47 8.67 -9.93
CA PHE A 110 8.13 9.73 -8.99
C PHE A 110 8.73 9.49 -7.61
N VAL A 111 8.55 8.29 -7.06
CA VAL A 111 9.07 7.93 -5.73
C VAL A 111 10.58 8.00 -5.71
N THR A 112 11.25 7.53 -6.77
CA THR A 112 12.71 7.62 -6.90
C THR A 112 13.19 9.07 -6.83
N LYS A 113 12.61 9.96 -7.66
CA LYS A 113 12.95 11.38 -7.68
C LYS A 113 12.58 12.12 -6.39
N TYR A 114 11.49 11.72 -5.76
CA TYR A 114 11.10 12.28 -4.46
C TYR A 114 12.14 11.93 -3.40
N ASN A 115 12.55 10.67 -3.30
CA ASN A 115 13.49 10.20 -2.29
C ASN A 115 14.90 10.82 -2.48
N GLU A 116 15.36 10.98 -3.71
CA GLU A 116 16.61 11.68 -4.00
C GLU A 116 16.64 13.12 -3.48
N ARG A 117 15.50 13.79 -3.45
CA ARG A 117 15.35 15.19 -3.01
C ARG A 117 15.02 15.34 -1.52
N ASN A 118 14.59 14.27 -0.87
CA ASN A 118 14.08 14.29 0.49
C ASN A 118 14.71 13.19 1.37
N PRO A 119 16.05 13.19 1.56
CA PRO A 119 16.71 12.19 2.39
C PRO A 119 16.18 12.23 3.84
N GLY A 120 15.93 11.06 4.42
CA GLY A 120 15.31 10.91 5.75
C GLY A 120 13.78 10.98 5.77
N LYS A 121 13.15 11.16 4.58
CA LYS A 121 11.69 11.17 4.41
C LYS A 121 11.25 10.24 3.29
N GLU A 122 11.99 9.16 3.12
CA GLU A 122 11.80 8.24 2.00
C GLU A 122 10.41 7.61 1.99
N VAL A 123 9.94 7.34 0.77
CA VAL A 123 8.68 6.66 0.48
C VAL A 123 9.00 5.32 -0.19
N LEU A 124 8.29 4.26 0.18
CA LEU A 124 8.36 2.96 -0.48
C LEU A 124 7.14 2.75 -1.35
N PHE A 125 7.37 2.19 -2.53
CA PHE A 125 6.32 1.83 -3.47
C PHE A 125 6.17 0.31 -3.57
N PHE A 126 4.99 -0.20 -3.27
CA PHE A 126 4.61 -1.60 -3.32
C PHE A 126 3.64 -1.84 -4.48
N ASN A 127 4.13 -2.50 -5.52
CA ASN A 127 3.35 -2.92 -6.66
C ASN A 127 2.80 -4.33 -6.42
N TYR A 128 1.50 -4.45 -6.25
CA TYR A 128 0.90 -5.75 -5.93
C TYR A 128 0.41 -6.54 -7.17
N ALA A 129 0.25 -5.89 -8.36
CA ALA A 129 -0.31 -6.57 -9.53
C ALA A 129 0.14 -6.04 -10.91
N ALA A 130 0.81 -4.89 -11.03
CA ALA A 130 1.29 -4.40 -12.32
C ALA A 130 2.45 -5.26 -12.84
N VAL A 131 2.28 -5.84 -14.03
CA VAL A 131 3.03 -7.02 -14.49
C VAL A 131 4.14 -6.74 -15.51
N ASP A 132 4.32 -5.51 -15.96
CA ASP A 132 5.35 -5.19 -16.96
C ASP A 132 6.75 -5.60 -16.46
N PRO A 133 7.48 -6.47 -17.22
CA PRO A 133 8.83 -6.91 -16.84
C PRO A 133 9.83 -5.77 -16.69
N VAL A 134 9.66 -4.68 -17.45
CA VAL A 134 10.58 -3.54 -17.47
C VAL A 134 10.70 -2.87 -16.10
N LEU A 135 9.66 -2.94 -15.27
CA LEU A 135 9.59 -2.32 -13.94
C LEU A 135 10.62 -2.88 -12.94
N THR A 136 11.07 -4.11 -13.14
CA THR A 136 12.08 -4.76 -12.29
C THR A 136 13.34 -5.17 -13.07
N ASN A 137 13.45 -4.70 -14.32
CA ASN A 137 14.62 -4.86 -15.19
C ASN A 137 15.23 -3.47 -15.50
N ALA A 138 15.04 -2.97 -16.73
CA ALA A 138 15.66 -1.75 -17.20
C ALA A 138 15.24 -0.47 -16.43
N LYS A 139 14.04 -0.47 -15.82
CA LYS A 139 13.51 0.62 -14.97
C LYS A 139 13.43 0.22 -13.49
N CYS A 140 14.27 -0.68 -13.06
CA CYS A 140 14.27 -1.08 -11.67
C CYS A 140 14.66 0.10 -10.77
N SER A 141 13.95 0.25 -9.65
CA SER A 141 14.23 1.24 -8.62
C SER A 141 14.42 0.54 -7.29
N PHE A 142 15.38 1.02 -6.49
CA PHE A 142 15.60 0.54 -5.11
C PHE A 142 14.36 0.72 -4.21
N TRP A 143 13.51 1.67 -4.55
CA TRP A 143 12.33 2.05 -3.76
C TRP A 143 11.03 1.36 -4.21
N HIS A 144 11.09 0.50 -5.25
CA HIS A 144 9.95 -0.20 -5.84
C HIS A 144 10.06 -1.70 -5.57
N PHE A 145 9.03 -2.26 -4.94
CA PHE A 145 8.91 -3.69 -4.63
C PHE A 145 7.68 -4.27 -5.32
N ARG A 146 7.87 -5.31 -6.14
CA ARG A 146 6.77 -6.03 -6.77
C ARG A 146 6.58 -7.40 -6.11
N TRP A 147 5.34 -7.72 -5.79
CA TRP A 147 4.98 -8.98 -5.14
C TRP A 147 4.43 -10.03 -6.11
N ASP A 148 3.81 -9.60 -7.21
CA ASP A 148 3.26 -10.50 -8.22
C ASP A 148 4.30 -10.83 -9.31
N ALA A 149 4.13 -12.02 -9.95
CA ALA A 149 4.93 -12.42 -11.09
C ALA A 149 4.70 -11.45 -12.26
N ASN A 150 5.77 -11.16 -13.01
CA ASN A 150 5.64 -10.37 -14.24
C ASN A 150 4.99 -11.20 -15.37
N SER A 151 4.66 -10.54 -16.49
CA SER A 151 4.02 -11.19 -17.62
C SER A 151 4.87 -12.33 -18.22
N ASP A 152 6.20 -12.20 -18.24
CA ASP A 152 7.07 -13.23 -18.79
C ASP A 152 6.99 -14.51 -17.96
N ILE A 153 7.08 -14.40 -16.63
CA ILE A 153 6.97 -15.53 -15.71
C ILE A 153 5.58 -16.18 -15.83
N LYS A 154 4.51 -15.38 -15.91
CA LYS A 154 3.14 -15.89 -16.09
C LYS A 154 2.98 -16.62 -17.41
N MET A 155 3.51 -16.08 -18.50
CA MET A 155 3.45 -16.70 -19.84
C MET A 155 4.32 -17.95 -19.92
N GLU A 156 5.48 -17.97 -19.29
CA GLU A 156 6.29 -19.17 -19.20
C GLU A 156 5.57 -20.31 -18.47
N ALA A 157 4.96 -20.02 -17.34
CA ALA A 157 4.17 -21.00 -16.59
C ALA A 157 3.02 -21.56 -17.42
N LEU A 158 2.26 -20.67 -18.09
CA LEU A 158 1.14 -21.06 -18.96
C LEU A 158 1.60 -21.92 -20.13
N THR A 159 2.63 -21.50 -20.86
CA THR A 159 3.14 -22.24 -22.04
C THR A 159 3.76 -23.57 -21.64
N ASN A 160 4.40 -23.67 -20.48
CA ASN A 160 4.90 -24.93 -19.94
C ASN A 160 3.77 -25.91 -19.58
N TYR A 161 2.65 -25.39 -19.05
CA TYR A 161 1.45 -26.20 -18.84
C TYR A 161 0.87 -26.69 -20.18
N MET A 162 0.73 -25.81 -21.18
CA MET A 162 0.22 -26.17 -22.51
C MET A 162 1.09 -27.24 -23.20
N LYS A 163 2.41 -27.13 -23.13
CA LYS A 163 3.34 -28.13 -23.65
C LYS A 163 3.11 -29.54 -23.07
N LYS A 164 2.75 -29.60 -21.79
CA LYS A 164 2.46 -30.86 -21.07
C LYS A 164 1.03 -31.37 -21.28
N THR A 165 0.19 -30.63 -21.99
CA THR A 165 -1.24 -30.93 -22.19
C THR A 165 -1.56 -31.03 -23.68
N PRO A 166 -1.21 -32.17 -24.38
CA PRO A 166 -1.35 -32.32 -25.82
C PRO A 166 -2.81 -32.21 -26.34
N SER A 167 -3.79 -32.28 -25.46
CA SER A 167 -5.22 -32.08 -25.78
C SER A 167 -5.58 -30.65 -26.14
N ILE A 168 -4.78 -29.65 -25.74
CA ILE A 168 -5.00 -28.25 -26.12
C ILE A 168 -4.59 -28.07 -27.58
N LYS A 169 -5.58 -27.87 -28.46
CA LYS A 169 -5.36 -27.70 -29.92
C LYS A 169 -5.62 -26.27 -30.40
N ASN A 170 -6.48 -25.54 -29.71
CA ASN A 170 -6.88 -24.18 -30.09
C ASN A 170 -6.68 -23.23 -28.90
N VAL A 171 -6.23 -22.02 -29.19
CA VAL A 171 -6.01 -20.96 -28.19
C VAL A 171 -6.68 -19.70 -28.71
N TYR A 172 -7.47 -19.05 -27.87
CA TYR A 172 -8.05 -17.73 -28.13
C TYR A 172 -7.38 -16.71 -27.23
N LEU A 173 -6.96 -15.59 -27.82
CA LEU A 173 -6.37 -14.47 -27.09
C LEU A 173 -7.43 -13.37 -26.93
N ILE A 174 -7.65 -12.95 -25.69
CA ILE A 174 -8.50 -11.81 -25.36
C ILE A 174 -7.62 -10.79 -24.69
N ASN A 175 -7.46 -9.64 -25.29
CA ASN A 175 -6.68 -8.54 -24.75
C ASN A 175 -7.59 -7.40 -24.28
N GLN A 176 -7.12 -6.70 -23.29
CA GLN A 176 -7.69 -5.45 -22.84
C GLN A 176 -7.15 -4.33 -23.74
N ASP A 177 -8.03 -3.43 -24.19
CA ASP A 177 -7.68 -2.25 -24.98
C ASP A 177 -7.60 -1.03 -24.03
N TYR A 178 -6.37 -0.64 -23.68
CA TYR A 178 -6.09 0.54 -22.86
C TYR A 178 -4.72 1.16 -23.16
#